data_9d95ddff64ac638e12ae435cae3811f9
#
_entry.id   9d95ddff64ac638e12ae435cae3811f9
#
_cell.length_a   1.000
_cell.length_b   1.000
_cell.length_c   1.000
_cell.angle_alpha   90.00
_cell.angle_beta   90.00
_cell.angle_gamma   90.00
#
_symmetry.space_group_name_H-M   'P 1'
#
loop_
_entity.id
_entity.type
_entity.pdbx_description
1 polymer ?
#
loop_
_entity_poly.entity_id
_entity_poly.type
_entity_poly.pdbx_seq_one_letter_code
_entity_poly.pdbx_strand_id
1 'polypeptide(L)'
;MNTVLVGAQWGDEGKGKVIDFLTEEADVVVRFQGGSNAGHTVVVGDKKYVLHLVPSGILHGGKHCVIGNGVVMDPFDLMRELEQVESWGFELKGRFHISERAHMVMQWHRALDKAEEAARPEGEKIGTTGRGIGPAYAAKVGRFGMRVGDILRPDFADLVRKQVAEANRKLVGLGAQPLDAEEMVRLYTPMVTALMPYVTDTIQFLHENLEAKKSLLFEGAQATMLDIDFGTYPFVTSSNPTAGGACTGTGVSPRAIDRVIGVLKLYTTRVGEGPFPTELLDADGETLRQRGGEFGATTGRPRRCGWFDAVVARYAQRVNGVDFWAMTKLDVLDAFPVVKICTGYRREDGFVYTTFPADLEVLAHCTPVYEELPGWQCETSKVTDYAELPENAKAYVNRILDLVGGKLGVLSVGPARETTLRIGI
;
A
#
# COMPACT_ATOMS: atom_id res chain seq x y z
N MET A 1 12.11 -19.01 1.92
CA MET A 1 12.63 -17.62 2.00
C MET A 1 11.48 -16.68 2.32
N ASN A 2 11.65 -15.80 3.32
CA ASN A 2 10.60 -14.91 3.80
C ASN A 2 10.89 -13.49 3.31
N THR A 3 10.01 -12.98 2.45
CA THR A 3 10.21 -11.73 1.73
C THR A 3 9.19 -10.69 2.16
N VAL A 4 9.62 -9.48 2.49
CA VAL A 4 8.72 -8.33 2.69
C VAL A 4 8.76 -7.45 1.44
N LEU A 5 7.60 -7.16 0.86
CA LEU A 5 7.46 -6.22 -0.25
C LEU A 5 6.82 -4.93 0.23
N VAL A 6 7.49 -3.81 0.02
CA VAL A 6 7.03 -2.47 0.41
C VAL A 6 7.06 -1.49 -0.76
N GLY A 7 6.13 -0.54 -0.79
CA GLY A 7 6.22 0.62 -1.66
C GLY A 7 7.21 1.65 -1.09
N ALA A 8 8.01 2.25 -1.95
CA ALA A 8 9.07 3.16 -1.53
C ALA A 8 8.76 4.66 -1.74
N GLN A 9 7.63 4.99 -2.37
CA GLN A 9 7.23 6.37 -2.69
C GLN A 9 5.92 6.73 -1.95
N TRP A 10 4.91 7.25 -2.63
CA TRP A 10 3.59 7.60 -2.08
C TRP A 10 2.47 6.65 -2.50
N GLY A 11 2.76 5.39 -2.77
CA GLY A 11 1.80 4.41 -3.28
C GLY A 11 1.72 4.38 -4.80
N ASP A 12 0.92 3.45 -5.31
CA ASP A 12 0.70 3.27 -6.76
C ASP A 12 1.97 2.95 -7.58
N GLU A 13 3.02 2.40 -6.92
CA GLU A 13 4.27 2.00 -7.58
C GLU A 13 4.14 0.75 -8.45
N GLY A 14 2.97 0.12 -8.51
CA GLY A 14 2.79 -1.12 -9.25
C GLY A 14 3.08 -2.38 -8.42
N LYS A 15 2.97 -2.30 -7.09
CA LYS A 15 3.16 -3.43 -6.16
C LYS A 15 2.36 -4.67 -6.53
N GLY A 16 1.10 -4.50 -6.97
CA GLY A 16 0.24 -5.63 -7.33
C GLY A 16 0.86 -6.57 -8.36
N LYS A 17 1.50 -6.02 -9.41
CA LYS A 17 2.22 -6.80 -10.41
C LYS A 17 3.43 -7.54 -9.83
N VAL A 18 4.19 -6.85 -8.97
CA VAL A 18 5.39 -7.43 -8.35
C VAL A 18 5.01 -8.54 -7.35
N ILE A 19 3.95 -8.33 -6.56
CA ILE A 19 3.42 -9.37 -5.66
C ILE A 19 2.97 -10.60 -6.46
N ASP A 20 2.21 -10.40 -7.52
CA ASP A 20 1.74 -11.49 -8.37
C ASP A 20 2.92 -12.31 -8.92
N PHE A 21 3.95 -11.63 -9.41
CA PHE A 21 5.19 -12.25 -9.88
C PHE A 21 5.90 -13.06 -8.77
N LEU A 22 6.05 -12.50 -7.57
CA LEU A 22 6.74 -13.15 -6.46
C LEU A 22 5.90 -14.26 -5.80
N THR A 23 4.59 -14.23 -5.95
CA THR A 23 3.68 -15.23 -5.38
C THR A 23 3.92 -16.64 -5.93
N GLU A 24 4.48 -16.76 -7.13
CA GLU A 24 4.82 -18.07 -7.69
C GLU A 24 5.74 -18.87 -6.75
N GLU A 25 6.67 -18.22 -6.08
CA GLU A 25 7.67 -18.81 -5.18
C GLU A 25 7.22 -18.85 -3.71
N ALA A 26 6.11 -18.21 -3.37
CA ALA A 26 5.62 -18.17 -1.99
C ALA A 26 4.62 -19.31 -1.72
N ASP A 27 4.63 -19.83 -0.50
CA ASP A 27 3.61 -20.76 0.00
C ASP A 27 2.46 -20.02 0.69
N VAL A 28 2.80 -18.90 1.38
CA VAL A 28 1.84 -18.09 2.14
C VAL A 28 2.01 -16.62 1.78
N VAL A 29 0.91 -15.92 1.44
CA VAL A 29 0.90 -14.47 1.20
C VAL A 29 0.14 -13.77 2.32
N VAL A 30 0.78 -12.78 2.94
CA VAL A 30 0.30 -12.16 4.18
C VAL A 30 0.14 -10.65 4.01
N ARG A 31 -1.09 -10.13 4.11
CA ARG A 31 -1.36 -8.70 4.30
C ARG A 31 -1.08 -8.34 5.76
N PHE A 32 -0.18 -7.42 5.99
CA PHE A 32 0.26 -7.12 7.35
C PHE A 32 -0.27 -5.79 7.90
N GLN A 33 -0.79 -4.88 7.06
CA GLN A 33 -1.29 -3.57 7.49
C GLN A 33 -2.29 -2.97 6.48
N GLY A 34 -2.84 -1.78 6.80
CA GLY A 34 -3.81 -1.07 5.97
C GLY A 34 -5.22 -1.62 6.14
N GLY A 35 -6.06 -1.38 5.17
CA GLY A 35 -7.45 -1.78 5.16
C GLY A 35 -8.03 -1.73 3.74
N SER A 36 -9.34 -1.59 3.61
CA SER A 36 -10.04 -1.52 2.32
C SER A 36 -9.76 -0.23 1.51
N ASN A 37 -9.00 0.71 2.08
CA ASN A 37 -8.53 1.91 1.37
C ASN A 37 -7.40 1.62 0.37
N ALA A 38 -6.76 0.47 0.44
CA ALA A 38 -5.80 0.01 -0.57
C ALA A 38 -6.53 -0.72 -1.70
N GLY A 39 -5.96 -0.66 -2.90
CA GLY A 39 -6.43 -1.44 -4.04
C GLY A 39 -5.23 -1.99 -4.80
N HIS A 40 -5.16 -3.31 -4.96
CA HIS A 40 -4.16 -3.98 -5.77
C HIS A 40 -4.82 -4.48 -7.04
N THR A 41 -4.32 -4.01 -8.18
CA THR A 41 -4.73 -4.54 -9.47
C THR A 41 -3.72 -5.58 -9.92
N VAL A 42 -4.21 -6.78 -10.19
CA VAL A 42 -3.43 -7.91 -10.73
C VAL A 42 -4.00 -8.26 -12.09
N VAL A 43 -3.15 -8.47 -13.07
CA VAL A 43 -3.52 -8.89 -14.42
C VAL A 43 -2.99 -10.30 -14.65
N VAL A 44 -3.90 -11.26 -14.85
CA VAL A 44 -3.57 -12.66 -15.13
C VAL A 44 -4.16 -13.02 -16.50
N GLY A 45 -3.30 -13.22 -17.49
CA GLY A 45 -3.72 -13.30 -18.89
C GLY A 45 -4.45 -12.03 -19.33
N ASP A 46 -5.62 -12.17 -19.92
CA ASP A 46 -6.46 -11.04 -20.37
C ASP A 46 -7.40 -10.50 -19.28
N LYS A 47 -7.40 -11.09 -18.08
CA LYS A 47 -8.30 -10.72 -16.98
C LYS A 47 -7.63 -9.82 -15.98
N LYS A 48 -8.37 -8.77 -15.58
CA LYS A 48 -7.96 -7.82 -14.55
C LYS A 48 -8.75 -8.08 -13.27
N TYR A 49 -8.04 -8.31 -12.17
CA TYR A 49 -8.58 -8.52 -10.84
C TYR A 49 -8.22 -7.33 -9.95
N VAL A 50 -9.17 -6.81 -9.20
CA VAL A 50 -8.94 -5.73 -8.24
C VAL A 50 -9.24 -6.26 -6.86
N LEU A 51 -8.23 -6.31 -6.00
CA LEU A 51 -8.32 -6.77 -4.62
C LEU A 51 -8.05 -5.62 -3.65
N HIS A 52 -8.74 -5.60 -2.52
CA HIS A 52 -8.62 -4.56 -1.50
C HIS A 52 -8.10 -5.09 -0.16
N LEU A 53 -8.72 -6.12 0.39
CA LEU A 53 -8.38 -6.74 1.67
C LEU A 53 -7.74 -8.11 1.47
N VAL A 54 -8.24 -8.88 0.52
CA VAL A 54 -7.77 -10.24 0.25
C VAL A 54 -6.35 -10.15 -0.34
N PRO A 55 -5.37 -10.91 0.22
CA PRO A 55 -4.02 -10.97 -0.35
C PRO A 55 -4.02 -11.48 -1.79
N SER A 56 -3.16 -10.91 -2.64
CA SER A 56 -3.11 -11.22 -4.08
C SER A 56 -2.81 -12.69 -4.36
N GLY A 57 -2.19 -13.40 -3.42
CA GLY A 57 -1.92 -14.84 -3.51
C GLY A 57 -3.14 -15.72 -3.70
N ILE A 58 -4.35 -15.23 -3.41
CA ILE A 58 -5.60 -15.97 -3.60
C ILE A 58 -5.83 -16.36 -5.06
N LEU A 59 -5.33 -15.57 -5.98
CA LEU A 59 -5.40 -15.80 -7.43
C LEU A 59 -4.49 -16.95 -7.92
N HIS A 60 -3.66 -17.50 -7.03
CA HIS A 60 -2.79 -18.64 -7.31
C HIS A 60 -3.27 -19.88 -6.56
N GLY A 61 -3.47 -20.98 -7.28
CA GLY A 61 -3.89 -22.26 -6.69
C GLY A 61 -2.89 -22.77 -5.64
N GLY A 62 -3.39 -23.35 -4.54
CA GLY A 62 -2.58 -24.00 -3.52
C GLY A 62 -1.82 -23.04 -2.57
N LYS A 63 -1.92 -21.72 -2.74
CA LYS A 63 -1.30 -20.75 -1.81
C LYS A 63 -2.24 -20.42 -0.66
N HIS A 64 -1.70 -20.23 0.54
CA HIS A 64 -2.45 -19.69 1.67
C HIS A 64 -2.40 -18.17 1.68
N CYS A 65 -3.50 -17.55 2.09
CA CYS A 65 -3.65 -16.09 2.17
C CYS A 65 -4.07 -15.69 3.57
N VAL A 66 -3.34 -14.75 4.18
CA VAL A 66 -3.54 -14.36 5.56
C VAL A 66 -3.78 -12.86 5.67
N ILE A 67 -4.84 -12.47 6.36
CA ILE A 67 -5.02 -11.12 6.90
C ILE A 67 -4.42 -11.09 8.31
N GLY A 68 -3.29 -10.41 8.47
CA GLY A 68 -2.58 -10.28 9.74
C GLY A 68 -3.26 -9.34 10.72
N ASN A 69 -2.80 -9.36 11.97
CA ASN A 69 -3.34 -8.53 13.07
C ASN A 69 -3.13 -7.02 12.90
N GLY A 70 -2.24 -6.62 11.99
CA GLY A 70 -2.00 -5.20 11.69
C GLY A 70 -3.04 -4.58 10.77
N VAL A 71 -3.82 -5.39 10.06
CA VAL A 71 -4.89 -4.92 9.18
C VAL A 71 -6.10 -4.45 9.99
N VAL A 72 -6.78 -3.40 9.49
CA VAL A 72 -8.13 -3.05 9.94
C VAL A 72 -9.10 -3.39 8.80
N MET A 73 -10.05 -4.28 9.05
CA MET A 73 -10.91 -4.81 8.00
C MET A 73 -12.38 -4.48 8.23
N ASP A 74 -13.05 -4.00 7.18
CA ASP A 74 -14.50 -3.86 7.18
C ASP A 74 -15.13 -5.21 6.82
N PRO A 75 -15.98 -5.78 7.69
CA PRO A 75 -16.62 -7.08 7.46
C PRO A 75 -17.44 -7.14 6.17
N PHE A 76 -18.14 -6.05 5.83
CA PHE A 76 -18.97 -6.00 4.62
C PHE A 76 -18.16 -5.87 3.35
N ASP A 77 -17.08 -5.05 3.37
CA ASP A 77 -16.18 -4.93 2.24
C ASP A 77 -15.50 -6.29 2.00
N LEU A 78 -15.06 -6.96 3.07
CA LEU A 78 -14.43 -8.27 2.97
C LEU A 78 -15.38 -9.33 2.41
N MET A 79 -16.59 -9.45 2.94
CA MET A 79 -17.54 -10.46 2.45
C MET A 79 -17.85 -10.29 0.97
N ARG A 80 -18.07 -9.05 0.53
CA ARG A 80 -18.28 -8.77 -0.91
C ARG A 80 -17.07 -9.17 -1.75
N GLU A 81 -15.86 -8.94 -1.26
CA GLU A 81 -14.64 -9.30 -1.97
C GLU A 81 -14.46 -10.83 -2.00
N LEU A 82 -14.79 -11.56 -0.91
CA LEU A 82 -14.75 -13.02 -0.90
C LEU A 82 -15.75 -13.62 -1.88
N GLU A 83 -17.00 -13.14 -1.91
CA GLU A 83 -18.02 -13.54 -2.88
C GLU A 83 -17.54 -13.30 -4.32
N GLN A 84 -16.88 -12.17 -4.56
CA GLN A 84 -16.31 -11.84 -5.86
C GLN A 84 -15.18 -12.79 -6.25
N VAL A 85 -14.27 -13.12 -5.33
CA VAL A 85 -13.17 -14.08 -5.54
C VAL A 85 -13.71 -15.47 -5.87
N GLU A 86 -14.74 -15.92 -5.15
CA GLU A 86 -15.41 -17.20 -5.45
C GLU A 86 -16.12 -17.18 -6.82
N SER A 87 -16.74 -16.06 -7.18
CA SER A 87 -17.38 -15.89 -8.51
C SER A 87 -16.37 -15.95 -9.66
N TRP A 88 -15.12 -15.64 -9.41
CA TRP A 88 -14.03 -15.81 -10.36
C TRP A 88 -13.51 -17.25 -10.45
N GLY A 89 -14.00 -18.15 -9.59
CA GLY A 89 -13.64 -19.57 -9.56
C GLY A 89 -12.46 -19.89 -8.65
N PHE A 90 -12.05 -18.99 -7.75
CA PHE A 90 -10.99 -19.26 -6.78
C PHE A 90 -11.57 -19.81 -5.47
N GLU A 91 -10.94 -20.86 -4.97
CA GLU A 91 -11.33 -21.52 -3.72
C GLU A 91 -10.77 -20.73 -2.52
N LEU A 92 -11.62 -20.50 -1.50
CA LEU A 92 -11.27 -19.83 -0.26
C LEU A 92 -11.07 -20.80 0.91
N LYS A 93 -11.87 -21.87 0.94
CA LYS A 93 -11.92 -22.81 2.06
C LYS A 93 -10.56 -23.45 2.32
N GLY A 94 -10.08 -23.35 3.57
CA GLY A 94 -8.79 -23.87 4.00
C GLY A 94 -7.57 -23.11 3.49
N ARG A 95 -7.76 -22.06 2.67
CA ARG A 95 -6.68 -21.25 2.11
C ARG A 95 -6.68 -19.82 2.63
N PHE A 96 -7.83 -19.30 3.02
CA PHE A 96 -7.97 -17.91 3.48
C PHE A 96 -8.12 -17.88 5.00
N HIS A 97 -7.32 -17.03 5.65
CA HIS A 97 -7.23 -16.93 7.11
C HIS A 97 -7.27 -15.48 7.56
N ILE A 98 -8.05 -15.19 8.59
CA ILE A 98 -8.15 -13.86 9.19
C ILE A 98 -7.68 -13.94 10.63
N SER A 99 -6.75 -13.07 11.00
CA SER A 99 -6.30 -12.99 12.39
C SER A 99 -7.44 -12.64 13.33
N GLU A 100 -7.64 -13.46 14.35
CA GLU A 100 -8.55 -13.13 15.46
C GLU A 100 -8.21 -11.81 16.15
N ARG A 101 -6.94 -11.36 16.04
CA ARG A 101 -6.41 -10.12 16.63
C ARG A 101 -6.51 -8.92 15.69
N ALA A 102 -6.91 -9.08 14.43
CA ALA A 102 -7.17 -7.96 13.51
C ALA A 102 -8.34 -7.12 14.03
N HIS A 103 -8.32 -5.81 13.77
CA HIS A 103 -9.39 -4.93 14.19
C HIS A 103 -10.43 -4.76 13.08
N MET A 104 -11.68 -4.60 13.49
CA MET A 104 -12.79 -4.36 12.57
C MET A 104 -13.00 -2.87 12.35
N VAL A 105 -13.19 -2.48 11.09
CA VAL A 105 -13.75 -1.18 10.73
C VAL A 105 -15.26 -1.31 10.77
N MET A 106 -15.87 -0.57 11.66
CA MET A 106 -17.31 -0.61 11.90
C MET A 106 -18.01 0.63 11.30
N GLN A 107 -19.32 0.58 11.12
CA GLN A 107 -20.07 1.70 10.53
C GLN A 107 -19.89 3.01 11.30
N TRP A 108 -19.73 2.96 12.61
CA TRP A 108 -19.42 4.16 13.39
C TRP A 108 -18.05 4.75 13.09
N HIS A 109 -17.05 3.94 12.70
CA HIS A 109 -15.75 4.45 12.24
C HIS A 109 -15.90 5.21 10.92
N ARG A 110 -16.74 4.71 10.00
CA ARG A 110 -17.05 5.41 8.73
C ARG A 110 -17.80 6.71 8.97
N ALA A 111 -18.74 6.71 9.92
CA ALA A 111 -19.49 7.91 10.29
C ALA A 111 -18.57 8.97 10.93
N LEU A 112 -17.66 8.55 11.82
CA LEU A 112 -16.67 9.42 12.44
C LEU A 112 -15.69 10.00 11.41
N ASP A 113 -15.13 9.17 10.50
CA ASP A 113 -14.21 9.61 9.44
C ASP A 113 -14.82 10.73 8.60
N LYS A 114 -16.08 10.57 8.19
CA LYS A 114 -16.82 11.59 7.44
C LYS A 114 -17.09 12.86 8.25
N ALA A 115 -17.49 12.69 9.52
CA ALA A 115 -17.82 13.83 10.38
C ALA A 115 -16.58 14.64 10.75
N GLU A 116 -15.47 13.98 11.07
CA GLU A 116 -14.20 14.61 11.39
C GLU A 116 -13.63 15.36 10.18
N GLU A 117 -13.65 14.75 8.98
CA GLU A 117 -13.18 15.39 7.75
C GLU A 117 -14.06 16.59 7.34
N ALA A 118 -15.39 16.49 7.56
CA ALA A 118 -16.32 17.58 7.28
C ALA A 118 -16.15 18.76 8.26
N ALA A 119 -15.77 18.49 9.52
CA ALA A 119 -15.55 19.49 10.53
C ALA A 119 -14.20 20.24 10.40
N ARG A 120 -13.26 19.75 9.56
CA ARG A 120 -11.97 20.39 9.34
C ARG A 120 -12.13 21.68 8.52
N PRO A 121 -11.37 22.75 8.87
CA PRO A 121 -11.28 23.93 8.05
C PRO A 121 -10.82 23.63 6.62
N GLU A 122 -11.18 24.50 5.68
CA GLU A 122 -10.67 24.41 4.32
C GLU A 122 -9.14 24.64 4.34
N GLY A 123 -8.38 23.73 3.68
CA GLY A 123 -6.91 23.72 3.72
C GLY A 123 -6.31 22.81 4.80
N GLU A 124 -7.08 22.37 5.80
CA GLU A 124 -6.63 21.39 6.81
C GLU A 124 -7.18 19.99 6.57
N LYS A 125 -7.95 19.80 5.50
CA LYS A 125 -8.49 18.49 5.11
C LYS A 125 -7.37 17.56 4.71
N ILE A 126 -7.42 16.33 5.21
CA ILE A 126 -6.44 15.27 4.89
C ILE A 126 -6.73 14.65 3.53
N GLY A 127 -7.98 14.74 3.06
CA GLY A 127 -8.44 14.05 1.86
C GLY A 127 -8.65 12.56 2.11
N THR A 128 -9.29 12.20 3.24
CA THR A 128 -9.52 10.81 3.61
C THR A 128 -10.41 10.08 2.59
N THR A 129 -10.35 8.76 2.60
CA THR A 129 -11.20 7.93 1.73
C THR A 129 -12.64 7.80 2.26
N GLY A 130 -12.92 8.29 3.47
CA GLY A 130 -14.21 8.13 4.17
C GLY A 130 -14.56 6.69 4.52
N ARG A 131 -13.56 5.79 4.54
CA ARG A 131 -13.75 4.36 4.82
C ARG A 131 -13.55 3.97 6.28
N GLY A 132 -13.33 4.94 7.17
CA GLY A 132 -13.19 4.70 8.61
C GLY A 132 -11.87 4.10 9.06
N ILE A 133 -10.84 4.13 8.20
CA ILE A 133 -9.53 3.52 8.49
C ILE A 133 -8.83 4.24 9.64
N GLY A 134 -8.74 5.58 9.59
CA GLY A 134 -8.15 6.40 10.65
C GLY A 134 -8.82 6.18 12.01
N PRO A 135 -10.14 6.35 12.14
CA PRO A 135 -10.88 6.08 13.38
C PRO A 135 -10.72 4.64 13.90
N ALA A 136 -10.63 3.63 13.02
CA ALA A 136 -10.40 2.25 13.44
C ALA A 136 -8.99 2.04 14.03
N TYR A 137 -7.95 2.63 13.44
CA TYR A 137 -6.60 2.61 14.02
C TYR A 137 -6.52 3.43 15.31
N ALA A 138 -7.20 4.57 15.39
CA ALA A 138 -7.31 5.35 16.62
C ALA A 138 -7.97 4.53 17.75
N ALA A 139 -9.03 3.78 17.44
CA ALA A 139 -9.69 2.88 18.37
C ALA A 139 -8.76 1.74 18.82
N LYS A 140 -7.96 1.16 17.91
CA LYS A 140 -6.95 0.14 18.21
C LYS A 140 -5.91 0.67 19.20
N VAL A 141 -5.28 1.80 18.90
CA VAL A 141 -4.24 2.41 19.75
C VAL A 141 -4.82 2.92 21.06
N GLY A 142 -6.05 3.46 21.04
CA GLY A 142 -6.82 3.87 22.21
C GLY A 142 -7.31 2.70 23.09
N ARG A 143 -7.15 1.45 22.64
CA ARG A 143 -7.50 0.21 23.36
C ARG A 143 -9.00 0.03 23.62
N PHE A 144 -9.84 0.56 22.71
CA PHE A 144 -11.29 0.37 22.74
C PHE A 144 -11.86 -0.18 21.43
N GLY A 145 -11.00 -0.47 20.44
CA GLY A 145 -11.41 -1.07 19.17
C GLY A 145 -11.89 -2.52 19.33
N MET A 146 -12.76 -2.95 18.44
CA MET A 146 -13.23 -4.34 18.38
C MET A 146 -12.32 -5.18 17.47
N ARG A 147 -11.91 -6.33 17.98
CA ARG A 147 -11.15 -7.34 17.23
C ARG A 147 -12.06 -8.32 16.52
N VAL A 148 -11.55 -8.97 15.50
CA VAL A 148 -12.27 -10.03 14.80
C VAL A 148 -12.66 -11.17 15.76
N GLY A 149 -11.77 -11.56 16.68
CA GLY A 149 -12.07 -12.57 17.69
C GLY A 149 -13.22 -12.23 18.64
N ASP A 150 -13.59 -10.94 18.77
CA ASP A 150 -14.75 -10.54 19.60
C ASP A 150 -16.08 -11.02 19.03
N ILE A 151 -16.16 -11.35 17.72
CA ILE A 151 -17.36 -11.94 17.12
C ILE A 151 -17.72 -13.30 17.73
N LEU A 152 -16.75 -14.00 18.29
CA LEU A 152 -16.94 -15.31 18.92
C LEU A 152 -17.44 -15.23 20.36
N ARG A 153 -17.52 -14.03 20.93
CA ARG A 153 -17.93 -13.80 22.31
C ARG A 153 -19.45 -13.87 22.46
N PRO A 154 -19.97 -14.47 23.55
CA PRO A 154 -21.41 -14.53 23.79
C PRO A 154 -22.03 -13.16 24.06
N ASP A 155 -21.24 -12.17 24.53
CA ASP A 155 -21.65 -10.78 24.79
C ASP A 155 -21.36 -9.82 23.61
N PHE A 156 -21.16 -10.34 22.39
CA PHE A 156 -20.85 -9.53 21.20
C PHE A 156 -21.86 -8.40 20.96
N ALA A 157 -23.15 -8.67 21.12
CA ALA A 157 -24.19 -7.65 20.95
C ALA A 157 -24.03 -6.50 21.96
N ASP A 158 -23.69 -6.80 23.21
CA ASP A 158 -23.48 -5.77 24.25
C ASP A 158 -22.21 -4.96 23.98
N LEU A 159 -21.17 -5.60 23.43
CA LEU A 159 -19.97 -4.87 22.96
C LEU A 159 -20.34 -3.88 21.85
N VAL A 160 -21.14 -4.29 20.88
CA VAL A 160 -21.61 -3.40 19.78
C VAL A 160 -22.38 -2.21 20.37
N ARG A 161 -23.36 -2.44 21.27
CA ARG A 161 -24.12 -1.37 21.94
C ARG A 161 -23.22 -0.37 22.66
N LYS A 162 -22.25 -0.88 23.42
CA LYS A 162 -21.26 -0.06 24.14
C LYS A 162 -20.44 0.81 23.20
N GLN A 163 -19.96 0.24 22.10
CA GLN A 163 -19.15 0.96 21.10
C GLN A 163 -19.97 2.03 20.37
N VAL A 164 -21.21 1.74 20.01
CA VAL A 164 -22.11 2.71 19.38
C VAL A 164 -22.40 3.88 20.33
N ALA A 165 -22.65 3.61 21.61
CA ALA A 165 -22.85 4.66 22.60
C ALA A 165 -21.64 5.59 22.75
N GLU A 166 -20.42 5.03 22.72
CA GLU A 166 -19.18 5.81 22.74
C GLU A 166 -19.01 6.66 21.47
N ALA A 167 -19.21 6.04 20.30
CA ALA A 167 -19.13 6.74 19.02
C ALA A 167 -20.15 7.87 18.90
N ASN A 168 -21.39 7.65 19.38
CA ASN A 168 -22.46 8.65 19.34
C ASN A 168 -22.13 9.91 20.15
N ARG A 169 -21.41 9.78 21.29
CA ARG A 169 -20.94 10.97 22.02
C ARG A 169 -20.06 11.87 21.16
N LYS A 170 -19.17 11.26 20.37
CA LYS A 170 -18.29 11.99 19.45
C LYS A 170 -19.04 12.54 18.25
N LEU A 171 -19.92 11.73 17.62
CA LEU A 171 -20.73 12.15 16.48
C LEU A 171 -21.59 13.36 16.80
N VAL A 172 -22.31 13.33 17.94
CA VAL A 172 -23.12 14.46 18.40
C VAL A 172 -22.26 15.70 18.65
N GLY A 173 -21.07 15.53 19.26
CA GLY A 173 -20.11 16.62 19.44
C GLY A 173 -19.60 17.26 18.14
N LEU A 174 -19.60 16.51 17.05
CA LEU A 174 -19.27 16.96 15.69
C LEU A 174 -20.49 17.46 14.89
N GLY A 175 -21.68 17.50 15.50
CA GLY A 175 -22.92 17.88 14.83
C GLY A 175 -23.48 16.82 13.88
N ALA A 176 -22.97 15.57 13.93
CA ALA A 176 -23.44 14.47 13.11
C ALA A 176 -24.59 13.71 13.80
N GLN A 177 -25.37 12.98 13.00
CA GLN A 177 -26.47 12.17 13.52
C GLN A 177 -25.96 10.95 14.29
N PRO A 178 -26.53 10.63 15.47
CA PRO A 178 -26.20 9.41 16.18
C PRO A 178 -26.69 8.16 15.42
N LEU A 179 -26.04 7.04 15.65
CA LEU A 179 -26.41 5.74 15.11
C LEU A 179 -27.31 4.99 16.08
N ASP A 180 -28.25 4.19 15.54
CA ASP A 180 -29.08 3.29 16.34
C ASP A 180 -28.28 2.04 16.73
N ALA A 181 -28.16 1.78 18.03
CA ALA A 181 -27.39 0.65 18.54
C ALA A 181 -27.99 -0.72 18.17
N GLU A 182 -29.34 -0.82 18.19
CA GLU A 182 -30.03 -2.07 17.87
C GLU A 182 -29.98 -2.35 16.36
N GLU A 183 -29.99 -1.32 15.53
CA GLU A 183 -29.74 -1.46 14.09
C GLU A 183 -28.35 -2.00 13.85
N MET A 184 -27.34 -1.47 14.54
CA MET A 184 -25.95 -1.95 14.41
C MET A 184 -25.82 -3.41 14.88
N VAL A 185 -26.48 -3.80 15.98
CA VAL A 185 -26.50 -5.22 16.43
C VAL A 185 -27.10 -6.12 15.35
N ARG A 186 -28.27 -5.74 14.81
CA ARG A 186 -28.93 -6.51 13.73
C ARG A 186 -28.06 -6.62 12.49
N LEU A 187 -27.33 -5.55 12.16
CA LEU A 187 -26.46 -5.48 10.99
C LEU A 187 -25.24 -6.43 11.11
N TYR A 188 -24.62 -6.47 12.29
CA TYR A 188 -23.37 -7.24 12.48
C TYR A 188 -23.59 -8.70 12.91
N THR A 189 -24.73 -9.06 13.46
CA THR A 189 -25.02 -10.44 13.90
C THR A 189 -24.82 -11.49 12.77
N PRO A 190 -25.29 -11.29 11.54
CA PRO A 190 -25.04 -12.25 10.46
C PRO A 190 -23.56 -12.39 10.08
N MET A 191 -22.75 -11.34 10.29
CA MET A 191 -21.32 -11.37 9.98
C MET A 191 -20.53 -12.34 10.86
N VAL A 192 -21.01 -12.63 12.08
CA VAL A 192 -20.44 -13.64 12.97
C VAL A 192 -20.36 -14.99 12.26
N THR A 193 -21.48 -15.49 11.75
CA THR A 193 -21.53 -16.79 11.06
C THR A 193 -20.72 -16.76 9.75
N ALA A 194 -20.78 -15.67 9.01
CA ALA A 194 -20.10 -15.55 7.71
C ALA A 194 -18.56 -15.53 7.85
N LEU A 195 -18.02 -14.87 8.88
CA LEU A 195 -16.58 -14.74 9.08
C LEU A 195 -15.96 -15.91 9.86
N MET A 196 -16.73 -16.56 10.73
CA MET A 196 -16.23 -17.61 11.63
C MET A 196 -15.37 -18.69 10.92
N PRO A 197 -15.70 -19.16 9.70
CA PRO A 197 -14.89 -20.19 9.03
C PRO A 197 -13.45 -19.76 8.70
N TYR A 198 -13.18 -18.46 8.67
CA TYR A 198 -11.88 -17.89 8.30
C TYR A 198 -11.07 -17.37 9.49
N VAL A 199 -11.69 -17.23 10.67
CA VAL A 199 -11.02 -16.72 11.87
C VAL A 199 -10.04 -17.74 12.40
N THR A 200 -8.78 -17.33 12.55
CA THR A 200 -7.66 -18.23 12.88
C THR A 200 -6.69 -17.53 13.84
N ASP A 201 -6.04 -18.28 14.74
CA ASP A 201 -4.81 -17.82 15.37
C ASP A 201 -3.70 -17.78 14.31
N THR A 202 -3.58 -16.65 13.64
CA THR A 202 -2.62 -16.48 12.54
C THR A 202 -1.18 -16.44 13.01
N ILE A 203 -0.92 -16.12 14.29
CA ILE A 203 0.44 -16.19 14.83
C ILE A 203 0.88 -17.64 14.86
N GLN A 204 0.06 -18.53 15.44
CA GLN A 204 0.35 -19.97 15.46
C GLN A 204 0.50 -20.49 14.02
N PHE A 205 -0.45 -20.19 13.15
CA PHE A 205 -0.43 -20.62 11.74
C PHE A 205 0.86 -20.23 11.01
N LEU A 206 1.29 -18.96 11.16
CA LEU A 206 2.50 -18.48 10.48
C LEU A 206 3.76 -19.12 11.06
N HIS A 207 3.84 -19.32 12.37
CA HIS A 207 4.99 -19.97 13.00
C HIS A 207 5.11 -21.45 12.62
N GLU A 208 4.00 -22.18 12.53
CA GLU A 208 3.99 -23.57 12.01
C GLU A 208 4.50 -23.65 10.56
N ASN A 209 4.12 -22.68 9.71
CA ASN A 209 4.64 -22.62 8.34
C ASN A 209 6.13 -22.29 8.30
N LEU A 210 6.63 -21.40 9.17
CA LEU A 210 8.06 -21.09 9.29
C LEU A 210 8.87 -22.31 9.74
N GLU A 211 8.38 -23.06 10.73
CA GLU A 211 8.99 -24.32 11.23
C GLU A 211 9.01 -25.38 10.14
N ALA A 212 7.97 -25.44 9.32
CA ALA A 212 7.87 -26.30 8.12
C ALA A 212 8.72 -25.80 6.94
N LYS A 213 9.50 -24.71 7.12
CA LYS A 213 10.36 -24.08 6.09
C LYS A 213 9.61 -23.64 4.84
N LYS A 214 8.34 -23.27 5.00
CA LYS A 214 7.54 -22.65 3.97
C LYS A 214 7.98 -21.21 3.73
N SER A 215 7.81 -20.73 2.49
CA SER A 215 8.15 -19.37 2.11
C SER A 215 6.96 -18.44 2.32
N LEU A 216 7.20 -17.33 3.06
CA LEU A 216 6.22 -16.30 3.35
C LEU A 216 6.51 -15.05 2.52
N LEU A 217 5.47 -14.50 1.89
CA LEU A 217 5.52 -13.21 1.19
C LEU A 217 4.61 -12.22 1.92
N PHE A 218 5.22 -11.20 2.53
CA PHE A 218 4.49 -10.14 3.22
C PHE A 218 4.16 -9.01 2.23
N GLU A 219 2.88 -8.88 1.93
CA GLU A 219 2.33 -7.94 0.98
C GLU A 219 2.01 -6.61 1.67
N GLY A 220 2.81 -5.57 1.40
CA GLY A 220 2.56 -4.22 1.88
C GLY A 220 1.49 -3.49 1.06
N ALA A 221 0.65 -2.73 1.75
CA ALA A 221 -0.24 -1.74 1.14
C ALA A 221 0.34 -0.33 1.32
N GLN A 222 -0.14 0.66 0.56
CA GLN A 222 0.39 2.03 0.56
C GLN A 222 1.91 2.06 0.28
N ALA A 223 2.68 2.94 0.94
CA ALA A 223 4.12 3.07 0.75
C ALA A 223 4.80 3.82 1.89
N THR A 224 6.13 3.84 1.90
CA THR A 224 6.98 4.44 2.93
C THR A 224 6.64 5.89 3.23
N MET A 225 6.38 6.72 2.20
CA MET A 225 6.07 8.14 2.41
C MET A 225 4.65 8.38 2.93
N LEU A 226 3.83 7.34 3.04
CA LEU A 226 2.51 7.34 3.67
C LEU A 226 2.53 6.66 5.05
N ASP A 227 3.67 6.25 5.58
CA ASP A 227 3.81 5.67 6.91
C ASP A 227 3.51 6.70 7.99
N ILE A 228 2.79 6.29 9.05
CA ILE A 228 2.37 7.18 10.13
C ILE A 228 3.56 7.80 10.89
N ASP A 229 4.67 7.07 10.99
CA ASP A 229 5.86 7.49 11.73
C ASP A 229 6.93 8.11 10.81
N PHE A 230 7.08 7.58 9.59
CA PHE A 230 8.18 7.93 8.67
C PHE A 230 7.75 8.73 7.45
N GLY A 231 6.45 8.84 7.20
CA GLY A 231 5.92 9.51 6.02
C GLY A 231 5.76 11.02 6.16
N THR A 232 5.06 11.61 5.20
CA THR A 232 4.77 13.04 5.14
C THR A 232 3.58 13.42 6.05
N TYR A 233 3.73 13.21 7.35
CA TYR A 233 2.69 13.53 8.34
C TYR A 233 2.30 15.03 8.29
N PRO A 234 0.99 15.41 8.31
CA PRO A 234 -0.19 14.57 8.57
C PRO A 234 -0.78 13.89 7.33
N PHE A 235 -0.23 14.08 6.13
CA PHE A 235 -0.74 13.53 4.87
C PHE A 235 -0.25 12.08 4.65
N VAL A 236 -0.67 11.19 5.54
CA VAL A 236 -0.24 9.78 5.64
C VAL A 236 -1.43 8.86 5.89
N THR A 237 -1.21 7.54 5.80
CA THR A 237 -2.14 6.55 6.33
C THR A 237 -1.94 6.36 7.84
N SER A 238 -2.92 5.82 8.54
CA SER A 238 -2.83 5.56 9.98
C SER A 238 -2.16 4.23 10.32
N SER A 239 -1.32 3.70 9.43
CA SER A 239 -0.65 2.41 9.60
C SER A 239 0.83 2.51 9.24
N ASN A 240 1.58 1.42 9.47
CA ASN A 240 3.01 1.31 9.15
C ASN A 240 3.22 0.42 7.91
N PRO A 241 3.23 0.99 6.69
CA PRO A 241 3.55 0.27 5.45
C PRO A 241 5.04 -0.04 5.26
N THR A 242 5.91 0.40 6.15
CA THR A 242 7.34 0.07 6.14
C THR A 242 7.61 -1.38 6.54
N ALA A 243 8.80 -1.89 6.24
CA ALA A 243 9.17 -3.30 6.46
C ALA A 243 9.02 -3.74 7.93
N GLY A 244 9.28 -2.86 8.89
CA GLY A 244 9.05 -3.11 10.31
C GLY A 244 7.59 -3.42 10.65
N GLY A 245 6.65 -2.86 9.88
CA GLY A 245 5.22 -3.13 10.01
C GLY A 245 4.83 -4.59 9.73
N ALA A 246 5.60 -5.32 8.93
CA ALA A 246 5.37 -6.74 8.71
C ALA A 246 5.48 -7.55 10.00
N CYS A 247 6.46 -7.25 10.83
CA CYS A 247 6.67 -7.93 12.10
C CYS A 247 5.57 -7.61 13.12
N THR A 248 5.24 -6.34 13.31
CA THR A 248 4.19 -5.91 14.26
C THR A 248 2.79 -6.29 13.78
N GLY A 249 2.58 -6.33 12.47
CA GLY A 249 1.29 -6.65 11.85
C GLY A 249 0.98 -8.13 11.69
N THR A 250 1.93 -9.03 12.03
CA THR A 250 1.75 -10.48 11.87
C THR A 250 2.19 -11.30 13.08
N GLY A 251 3.01 -10.73 13.96
CA GLY A 251 3.66 -11.45 15.07
C GLY A 251 4.85 -12.31 14.63
N VAL A 252 5.31 -12.17 13.39
CA VAL A 252 6.53 -12.83 12.92
C VAL A 252 7.76 -12.05 13.39
N SER A 253 8.76 -12.75 13.92
CA SER A 253 9.99 -12.15 14.41
C SER A 253 10.76 -11.44 13.28
N PRO A 254 11.38 -10.27 13.53
CA PRO A 254 12.24 -9.61 12.55
C PRO A 254 13.42 -10.49 12.09
N ARG A 255 13.85 -11.45 12.93
CA ARG A 255 14.90 -12.40 12.57
C ARG A 255 14.47 -13.47 11.57
N ALA A 256 13.18 -13.60 11.31
CA ALA A 256 12.63 -14.54 10.33
C ALA A 256 12.47 -13.90 8.95
N ILE A 257 12.72 -12.60 8.80
CA ILE A 257 12.70 -11.91 7.51
C ILE A 257 14.07 -12.10 6.84
N ASP A 258 14.06 -12.71 5.65
CA ASP A 258 15.28 -13.01 4.91
C ASP A 258 15.68 -11.87 3.97
N ARG A 259 14.69 -11.15 3.40
CA ARG A 259 14.93 -10.02 2.49
C ARG A 259 13.78 -9.03 2.45
N VAL A 260 14.10 -7.79 2.10
CA VAL A 260 13.15 -6.72 1.82
C VAL A 260 13.28 -6.30 0.35
N ILE A 261 12.14 -6.30 -0.36
CA ILE A 261 12.05 -5.79 -1.73
C ILE A 261 11.29 -4.47 -1.70
N GLY A 262 11.93 -3.41 -2.15
CA GLY A 262 11.31 -2.10 -2.33
C GLY A 262 10.78 -1.95 -3.75
N VAL A 263 9.55 -1.44 -3.91
CA VAL A 263 8.99 -1.13 -5.22
C VAL A 263 9.13 0.36 -5.49
N LEU A 264 9.79 0.69 -6.60
CA LEU A 264 9.97 2.04 -7.12
C LEU A 264 9.32 2.16 -8.50
N LYS A 265 8.52 3.19 -8.69
CA LYS A 265 8.14 3.65 -10.01
C LYS A 265 9.25 4.56 -10.55
N LEU A 266 9.63 4.42 -11.81
CA LEU A 266 10.72 5.18 -12.42
C LEU A 266 10.38 6.67 -12.71
N TYR A 267 9.29 7.13 -12.17
CA TYR A 267 8.87 8.51 -11.96
C TYR A 267 8.06 8.54 -10.65
N THR A 268 7.54 9.69 -10.25
CA THR A 268 6.83 9.78 -8.96
C THR A 268 5.37 10.14 -9.18
N THR A 269 4.48 9.53 -8.39
CA THR A 269 3.07 9.96 -8.32
C THR A 269 2.62 10.10 -6.89
N ARG A 270 1.67 11.00 -6.65
CA ARG A 270 1.03 11.18 -5.36
C ARG A 270 -0.48 11.34 -5.53
N VAL A 271 -1.24 10.74 -4.61
CA VAL A 271 -2.67 10.96 -4.44
C VAL A 271 -2.88 11.76 -3.15
N GLY A 272 -3.86 12.67 -3.16
CA GLY A 272 -4.18 13.53 -2.01
C GLY A 272 -3.26 14.74 -1.85
N GLU A 273 -3.42 15.37 -0.72
CA GLU A 273 -2.77 16.64 -0.39
C GLU A 273 -1.32 16.45 0.12
N GLY A 274 -0.67 17.54 0.44
CA GLY A 274 0.68 17.60 0.97
C GLY A 274 1.76 17.88 -0.09
N PRO A 275 2.97 18.22 0.35
CA PRO A 275 4.06 18.66 -0.53
C PRO A 275 4.53 17.53 -1.44
N PHE A 276 4.83 17.91 -2.70
CA PHE A 276 5.34 17.03 -3.73
C PHE A 276 6.40 17.78 -4.54
N PRO A 277 7.66 17.79 -4.10
CA PRO A 277 8.70 18.66 -4.66
C PRO A 277 8.95 18.48 -6.15
N THR A 278 8.80 17.26 -6.67
CA THR A 278 9.03 16.96 -8.08
C THR A 278 7.78 17.03 -8.95
N GLU A 279 6.66 17.55 -8.42
CA GLU A 279 5.39 17.66 -9.17
C GLU A 279 5.55 18.51 -10.43
N LEU A 280 4.95 18.02 -11.52
CA LEU A 280 4.92 18.67 -12.83
C LEU A 280 3.49 19.10 -13.16
N LEU A 281 3.33 20.39 -13.39
CA LEU A 281 2.06 21.03 -13.78
C LEU A 281 2.04 21.40 -15.27
N ASP A 282 3.00 20.90 -16.04
CA ASP A 282 3.26 21.16 -17.45
C ASP A 282 2.89 19.97 -18.36
N ALA A 283 3.30 20.07 -19.63
CA ALA A 283 3.07 19.03 -20.64
C ALA A 283 3.76 17.70 -20.30
N ASP A 284 4.91 17.74 -19.61
CA ASP A 284 5.62 16.52 -19.19
C ASP A 284 4.80 15.78 -18.12
N GLY A 285 4.23 16.51 -17.15
CA GLY A 285 3.34 15.94 -16.14
C GLY A 285 2.10 15.29 -16.72
N GLU A 286 1.50 15.92 -17.72
CA GLU A 286 0.34 15.35 -18.44
C GLU A 286 0.74 14.12 -19.25
N THR A 287 1.89 14.13 -19.92
CA THR A 287 2.41 12.99 -20.66
C THR A 287 2.65 11.79 -19.73
N LEU A 288 3.26 11.99 -18.56
CA LEU A 288 3.41 10.95 -17.54
C LEU A 288 2.06 10.37 -17.11
N ARG A 289 1.07 11.25 -16.88
CA ARG A 289 -0.29 10.85 -16.46
C ARG A 289 -0.98 9.99 -17.50
N GLN A 290 -0.99 10.42 -18.76
CA GLN A 290 -1.67 9.71 -19.83
C GLN A 290 -0.99 8.39 -20.17
N ARG A 291 0.33 8.40 -20.39
CA ARG A 291 1.08 7.19 -20.74
C ARG A 291 1.11 6.19 -19.59
N GLY A 292 1.24 6.69 -18.35
CA GLY A 292 1.25 5.87 -17.15
C GLY A 292 -0.13 5.35 -16.73
N GLY A 293 -1.22 5.88 -17.33
CA GLY A 293 -2.58 5.57 -16.87
C GLY A 293 -2.79 5.99 -15.41
N GLU A 294 -2.25 7.16 -15.03
CA GLU A 294 -2.21 7.61 -13.63
C GLU A 294 -3.54 8.21 -13.20
N PHE A 295 -4.53 7.32 -13.07
CA PHE A 295 -5.88 7.60 -12.59
C PHE A 295 -6.24 6.62 -11.46
N GLY A 296 -7.02 7.07 -10.50
CA GLY A 296 -7.45 6.23 -9.37
C GLY A 296 -8.31 5.06 -9.85
N ALA A 297 -7.94 3.84 -9.49
CA ALA A 297 -8.64 2.63 -9.95
C ALA A 297 -10.13 2.58 -9.57
N THR A 298 -10.50 3.20 -8.46
CA THR A 298 -11.89 3.23 -7.95
C THR A 298 -12.61 4.54 -8.29
N THR A 299 -11.90 5.67 -8.24
CA THR A 299 -12.51 7.01 -8.35
C THR A 299 -12.30 7.66 -9.72
N GLY A 300 -11.39 7.14 -10.54
CA GLY A 300 -10.96 7.78 -11.79
C GLY A 300 -10.23 9.14 -11.59
N ARG A 301 -9.99 9.58 -10.35
CA ARG A 301 -9.34 10.85 -10.05
C ARG A 301 -7.92 10.85 -10.62
N PRO A 302 -7.48 11.91 -11.36
CA PRO A 302 -6.12 12.01 -11.86
C PRO A 302 -5.13 12.09 -10.70
N ARG A 303 -4.01 11.37 -10.83
CA ARG A 303 -2.88 11.45 -9.90
C ARG A 303 -1.98 12.62 -10.26
N ARG A 304 -1.37 13.21 -9.25
CA ARG A 304 -0.26 14.16 -9.40
C ARG A 304 0.96 13.38 -9.87
N CYS A 305 1.67 13.88 -10.89
CA CYS A 305 2.83 13.22 -11.48
C CYS A 305 4.06 14.12 -11.41
N GLY A 306 5.23 13.53 -11.29
CA GLY A 306 6.50 14.24 -11.23
C GLY A 306 7.69 13.36 -11.61
N TRP A 307 8.86 13.96 -11.80
CA TRP A 307 10.08 13.24 -12.08
C TRP A 307 10.50 12.35 -10.90
N PHE A 308 11.38 11.39 -11.17
CA PHE A 308 11.91 10.49 -10.15
C PHE A 308 12.63 11.26 -9.05
N ASP A 309 12.36 10.88 -7.79
CA ASP A 309 12.90 11.52 -6.61
C ASP A 309 13.87 10.58 -5.88
N ALA A 310 15.17 10.80 -6.07
CA ALA A 310 16.21 9.99 -5.45
C ALA A 310 16.37 10.31 -3.94
N VAL A 311 15.93 11.50 -3.48
CA VAL A 311 15.95 11.82 -2.04
C VAL A 311 14.96 10.94 -1.29
N VAL A 312 13.73 10.85 -1.81
CA VAL A 312 12.68 9.95 -1.30
C VAL A 312 13.11 8.49 -1.36
N ALA A 313 13.60 8.04 -2.52
CA ALA A 313 13.99 6.65 -2.70
C ALA A 313 15.15 6.23 -1.77
N ARG A 314 16.12 7.11 -1.57
CA ARG A 314 17.24 6.91 -0.63
C ARG A 314 16.77 6.89 0.84
N TYR A 315 15.81 7.75 1.18
CA TYR A 315 15.19 7.73 2.49
C TYR A 315 14.44 6.41 2.71
N ALA A 316 13.63 5.98 1.75
CA ALA A 316 12.90 4.72 1.82
C ALA A 316 13.86 3.50 1.91
N GLN A 317 14.97 3.52 1.19
CA GLN A 317 16.01 2.50 1.29
C GLN A 317 16.51 2.33 2.73
N ARG A 318 16.82 3.44 3.40
CA ARG A 318 17.35 3.44 4.78
C ARG A 318 16.32 2.96 5.79
N VAL A 319 15.07 3.45 5.68
CA VAL A 319 14.00 3.10 6.62
C VAL A 319 13.60 1.63 6.53
N ASN A 320 13.61 1.07 5.32
CA ASN A 320 13.18 -0.30 5.09
C ASN A 320 14.32 -1.33 5.05
N GLY A 321 15.57 -0.90 4.90
CA GLY A 321 16.68 -1.83 4.69
C GLY A 321 16.53 -2.63 3.41
N VAL A 322 16.22 -1.96 2.29
CA VAL A 322 15.93 -2.62 1.02
C VAL A 322 17.15 -3.36 0.48
N ASP A 323 17.00 -4.65 0.22
CA ASP A 323 18.05 -5.49 -0.40
C ASP A 323 17.98 -5.40 -1.92
N PHE A 324 16.75 -5.46 -2.47
CA PHE A 324 16.51 -5.44 -3.91
C PHE A 324 15.39 -4.46 -4.29
N TRP A 325 15.57 -3.81 -5.41
CA TRP A 325 14.56 -2.96 -6.01
C TRP A 325 13.78 -3.69 -7.09
N ALA A 326 12.45 -3.57 -7.03
CA ALA A 326 11.55 -3.84 -8.14
C ALA A 326 11.18 -2.48 -8.77
N MET A 327 11.80 -2.16 -9.89
CA MET A 327 11.56 -0.92 -10.62
C MET A 327 10.45 -1.12 -11.66
N THR A 328 9.52 -0.18 -11.74
CA THR A 328 8.30 -0.34 -12.56
C THR A 328 8.11 0.82 -13.52
N LYS A 329 7.35 0.55 -14.59
CA LYS A 329 6.87 1.56 -15.54
C LYS A 329 7.98 2.29 -16.31
N LEU A 330 9.02 1.56 -16.73
CA LEU A 330 10.08 2.11 -17.60
C LEU A 330 9.51 2.60 -18.93
N ASP A 331 8.58 1.84 -19.51
CA ASP A 331 7.88 2.09 -20.77
C ASP A 331 7.16 3.45 -20.84
N VAL A 332 6.77 3.99 -19.70
CA VAL A 332 6.10 5.30 -19.63
C VAL A 332 7.04 6.42 -20.06
N LEU A 333 8.34 6.24 -19.80
CA LEU A 333 9.39 7.22 -20.10
C LEU A 333 9.90 7.17 -21.54
N ASP A 334 9.47 6.21 -22.36
CA ASP A 334 9.92 6.00 -23.73
C ASP A 334 9.78 7.22 -24.65
N ALA A 335 8.83 8.12 -24.36
CA ALA A 335 8.56 9.29 -25.21
C ALA A 335 9.47 10.50 -24.94
N PHE A 336 10.17 10.50 -23.80
CA PHE A 336 10.88 11.69 -23.36
C PHE A 336 12.27 11.78 -23.99
N PRO A 337 12.64 12.96 -24.57
CA PRO A 337 13.99 13.19 -25.06
C PRO A 337 15.01 13.38 -23.94
N VAL A 338 14.54 13.83 -22.78
CA VAL A 338 15.31 14.03 -21.55
C VAL A 338 14.52 13.47 -20.39
N VAL A 339 15.17 12.71 -19.51
CA VAL A 339 14.61 12.25 -18.24
C VAL A 339 15.37 12.88 -17.08
N LYS A 340 14.67 13.15 -15.96
CA LYS A 340 15.28 13.87 -14.84
C LYS A 340 15.20 13.08 -13.55
N ILE A 341 16.24 13.23 -12.72
CA ILE A 341 16.31 12.65 -11.38
C ILE A 341 16.52 13.80 -10.38
N CYS A 342 15.59 13.94 -9.43
CA CYS A 342 15.77 14.88 -8.33
C CYS A 342 16.80 14.30 -7.34
N THR A 343 17.91 15.04 -7.16
CA THR A 343 19.03 14.62 -6.31
C THR A 343 19.09 15.38 -4.98
N GLY A 344 18.32 16.47 -4.87
CA GLY A 344 18.25 17.32 -3.68
C GLY A 344 17.13 18.33 -3.75
N TYR A 345 16.86 18.99 -2.62
CA TYR A 345 15.87 20.06 -2.51
C TYR A 345 16.56 21.36 -2.08
N ARG A 346 16.42 22.41 -2.90
CA ARG A 346 17.05 23.71 -2.66
C ARG A 346 16.08 24.64 -1.97
N ARG A 347 16.49 25.21 -0.83
CA ARG A 347 15.81 26.30 -0.16
C ARG A 347 16.10 27.64 -0.84
N GLU A 348 15.31 28.66 -0.50
CA GLU A 348 15.49 30.03 -0.98
C GLU A 348 16.85 30.64 -0.61
N ASP A 349 17.42 30.27 0.56
CA ASP A 349 18.75 30.72 1.01
C ASP A 349 19.91 30.01 0.29
N GLY A 350 19.62 29.11 -0.67
CA GLY A 350 20.60 28.34 -1.45
C GLY A 350 21.05 27.03 -0.81
N PHE A 351 20.67 26.74 0.42
CA PHE A 351 21.00 25.45 1.05
C PHE A 351 20.29 24.29 0.32
N VAL A 352 21.00 23.18 0.11
CA VAL A 352 20.48 22.01 -0.58
C VAL A 352 20.38 20.81 0.37
N TYR A 353 19.16 20.36 0.62
CA TYR A 353 18.93 19.09 1.32
C TYR A 353 19.22 17.90 0.39
N THR A 354 20.07 17.01 0.83
CA THR A 354 20.31 15.71 0.20
C THR A 354 19.66 14.55 0.96
N THR A 355 19.05 14.87 2.11
CA THR A 355 18.25 13.95 2.93
C THR A 355 16.83 14.48 3.01
N PHE A 356 15.85 13.59 3.19
CA PHE A 356 14.44 13.98 3.27
C PHE A 356 14.19 14.79 4.56
N PRO A 357 13.72 16.06 4.47
CA PRO A 357 13.42 16.87 5.64
C PRO A 357 12.12 16.39 6.30
N ALA A 358 12.11 16.31 7.63
CA ALA A 358 10.92 15.94 8.38
C ALA A 358 9.87 17.04 8.45
N ASP A 359 10.33 18.30 8.34
CA ASP A 359 9.45 19.48 8.36
C ASP A 359 8.85 19.72 6.97
N LEU A 360 7.51 19.57 6.89
CA LEU A 360 6.78 19.76 5.64
C LEU A 360 6.71 21.20 5.16
N GLU A 361 6.79 22.20 6.06
CA GLU A 361 6.87 23.61 5.69
C GLU A 361 8.18 23.87 4.94
N VAL A 362 9.28 23.30 5.42
CA VAL A 362 10.56 23.35 4.70
C VAL A 362 10.42 22.69 3.34
N LEU A 363 9.81 21.50 3.28
CA LEU A 363 9.67 20.75 2.04
C LEU A 363 8.80 21.49 1.01
N ALA A 364 7.73 22.14 1.47
CA ALA A 364 6.79 22.88 0.61
C ALA A 364 7.45 24.10 -0.08
N HIS A 365 8.47 24.69 0.54
CA HIS A 365 9.19 25.87 0.02
C HIS A 365 10.52 25.53 -0.67
N CYS A 366 10.81 24.24 -0.86
CA CYS A 366 11.99 23.81 -1.59
C CYS A 366 11.70 23.66 -3.09
N THR A 367 12.72 23.91 -3.89
CA THR A 367 12.73 23.58 -5.32
C THR A 367 13.60 22.36 -5.58
N PRO A 368 13.18 21.41 -6.46
CA PRO A 368 13.97 20.23 -6.77
C PRO A 368 15.25 20.60 -7.53
N VAL A 369 16.34 19.93 -7.19
CA VAL A 369 17.60 19.99 -7.94
C VAL A 369 17.67 18.76 -8.82
N TYR A 370 17.63 18.98 -10.12
CA TYR A 370 17.61 17.88 -11.10
C TYR A 370 18.98 17.60 -11.71
N GLU A 371 19.26 16.30 -11.89
CA GLU A 371 20.22 15.78 -12.84
C GLU A 371 19.45 15.35 -14.08
N GLU A 372 19.89 15.79 -15.27
CA GLU A 372 19.25 15.47 -16.55
C GLU A 372 20.06 14.42 -17.28
N LEU A 373 19.37 13.40 -17.80
CA LEU A 373 19.96 12.36 -18.63
C LEU A 373 19.24 12.29 -19.98
N PRO A 374 19.94 11.90 -21.06
CA PRO A 374 19.29 11.69 -22.34
C PRO A 374 18.28 10.55 -22.24
N GLY A 375 17.08 10.81 -22.79
CA GLY A 375 16.05 9.78 -22.97
C GLY A 375 16.41 8.81 -24.11
N TRP A 376 15.60 7.79 -24.27
CA TRP A 376 15.86 6.74 -25.29
C TRP A 376 14.91 6.77 -26.47
N GLN A 377 13.78 7.42 -26.37
CA GLN A 377 12.79 7.67 -27.43
C GLN A 377 12.48 6.45 -28.33
N CYS A 378 12.42 5.27 -27.75
CA CYS A 378 12.04 4.03 -28.42
C CYS A 378 11.25 3.12 -27.48
N GLU A 379 10.46 2.22 -28.07
CA GLU A 379 9.58 1.33 -27.30
C GLU A 379 10.39 0.28 -26.52
N THR A 380 10.22 0.26 -25.19
CA THR A 380 10.85 -0.74 -24.30
C THR A 380 9.89 -1.87 -23.90
N SER A 381 8.58 -1.73 -24.14
CA SER A 381 7.55 -2.67 -23.68
C SER A 381 7.67 -4.09 -24.26
N LYS A 382 8.44 -4.27 -25.34
CA LYS A 382 8.70 -5.56 -25.99
C LYS A 382 10.01 -6.22 -25.60
N VAL A 383 10.82 -5.54 -24.79
CA VAL A 383 12.12 -6.06 -24.36
C VAL A 383 11.91 -7.22 -23.38
N THR A 384 12.61 -8.32 -23.61
CA THR A 384 12.52 -9.54 -22.79
C THR A 384 13.82 -9.85 -22.02
N ASP A 385 14.91 -9.18 -22.35
CA ASP A 385 16.20 -9.26 -21.66
C ASP A 385 16.72 -7.86 -21.34
N TYR A 386 17.27 -7.69 -20.14
CA TYR A 386 17.89 -6.43 -19.70
C TYR A 386 19.01 -5.96 -20.65
N ALA A 387 19.74 -6.89 -21.25
CA ALA A 387 20.80 -6.58 -22.22
C ALA A 387 20.29 -5.87 -23.48
N GLU A 388 19.05 -6.12 -23.88
CA GLU A 388 18.41 -5.55 -25.07
C GLU A 388 17.88 -4.13 -24.86
N LEU A 389 17.84 -3.65 -23.61
CA LEU A 389 17.40 -2.29 -23.31
C LEU A 389 18.31 -1.26 -24.00
N PRO A 390 17.76 -0.12 -24.42
CA PRO A 390 18.54 1.02 -24.91
C PRO A 390 19.56 1.46 -23.87
N GLU A 391 20.76 1.85 -24.33
CA GLU A 391 21.84 2.25 -23.43
C GLU A 391 21.47 3.40 -22.50
N ASN A 392 20.70 4.39 -23.01
CA ASN A 392 20.21 5.49 -22.17
C ASN A 392 19.22 5.01 -21.08
N ALA A 393 18.39 4.01 -21.38
CA ALA A 393 17.48 3.41 -20.38
C ALA A 393 18.27 2.67 -19.29
N LYS A 394 19.28 1.90 -19.67
CA LYS A 394 20.23 1.26 -18.73
C LYS A 394 20.97 2.30 -17.89
N ALA A 395 21.46 3.38 -18.52
CA ALA A 395 22.15 4.46 -17.84
C ALA A 395 21.25 5.13 -16.79
N TYR A 396 19.99 5.38 -17.11
CA TYR A 396 19.00 5.94 -16.19
C TYR A 396 18.76 5.01 -14.99
N VAL A 397 18.50 3.72 -15.22
CA VAL A 397 18.28 2.73 -14.16
C VAL A 397 19.53 2.60 -13.27
N ASN A 398 20.71 2.49 -13.87
CA ASN A 398 21.97 2.39 -13.13
C ASN A 398 22.26 3.65 -12.32
N ARG A 399 21.99 4.84 -12.88
CA ARG A 399 22.17 6.09 -12.17
C ARG A 399 21.27 6.20 -10.94
N ILE A 400 20.03 5.71 -11.02
CA ILE A 400 19.15 5.62 -9.86
C ILE A 400 19.76 4.69 -8.80
N LEU A 401 20.25 3.52 -9.17
CA LEU A 401 20.89 2.60 -8.24
C LEU A 401 22.12 3.21 -7.55
N ASP A 402 22.96 3.94 -8.30
CA ASP A 402 24.11 4.66 -7.75
C ASP A 402 23.71 5.70 -6.70
N LEU A 403 22.60 6.42 -6.95
CA LEU A 403 22.09 7.45 -6.05
C LEU A 403 21.38 6.91 -4.81
N VAL A 404 20.70 5.78 -4.93
CA VAL A 404 19.79 5.23 -3.91
C VAL A 404 20.44 4.10 -3.12
N GLY A 405 21.31 3.33 -3.76
CA GLY A 405 21.85 2.08 -3.23
C GLY A 405 20.90 0.89 -3.43
N GLY A 406 21.29 -0.27 -2.93
CA GLY A 406 20.58 -1.53 -3.17
C GLY A 406 20.94 -2.17 -4.52
N LYS A 407 20.23 -3.25 -4.87
CA LYS A 407 20.43 -4.01 -6.10
C LYS A 407 19.17 -4.05 -6.94
N LEU A 408 19.28 -4.10 -8.24
CA LEU A 408 18.14 -4.34 -9.11
C LEU A 408 17.75 -5.82 -9.05
N GLY A 409 16.54 -6.09 -8.60
CA GLY A 409 15.98 -7.44 -8.56
C GLY A 409 15.04 -7.70 -9.73
N VAL A 410 14.15 -6.72 -10.01
CA VAL A 410 13.13 -6.81 -11.04
C VAL A 410 13.01 -5.47 -11.77
N LEU A 411 12.83 -5.51 -13.09
CA LEU A 411 12.50 -4.34 -13.91
C LEU A 411 11.23 -4.63 -14.72
N SER A 412 10.21 -3.80 -14.58
CA SER A 412 8.96 -3.89 -15.35
C SER A 412 8.98 -2.88 -16.49
N VAL A 413 8.83 -3.38 -17.71
CA VAL A 413 8.84 -2.61 -18.96
C VAL A 413 7.45 -2.50 -19.62
N GLY A 414 6.40 -2.91 -18.91
CA GLY A 414 5.01 -2.82 -19.38
C GLY A 414 4.02 -3.31 -18.36
N PRO A 415 2.69 -3.29 -18.62
CA PRO A 415 1.66 -3.63 -17.63
C PRO A 415 1.48 -5.14 -17.39
N ALA A 416 1.76 -5.99 -18.36
CA ALA A 416 1.56 -7.44 -18.28
C ALA A 416 2.65 -8.14 -17.45
N ARG A 417 2.34 -9.34 -16.91
CA ARG A 417 3.28 -10.14 -16.14
C ARG A 417 4.55 -10.45 -16.96
N GLU A 418 4.37 -10.81 -18.21
CA GLU A 418 5.41 -11.22 -19.16
C GLU A 418 6.40 -10.07 -19.47
N THR A 419 5.98 -8.82 -19.23
CA THR A 419 6.83 -7.63 -19.37
C THR A 419 7.60 -7.32 -18.07
N THR A 420 7.99 -8.35 -17.32
CA THR A 420 8.75 -8.26 -16.09
C THR A 420 10.08 -8.97 -16.26
N LEU A 421 11.18 -8.22 -16.25
CA LEU A 421 12.53 -8.74 -16.37
C LEU A 421 13.02 -9.15 -14.97
N ARG A 422 13.41 -10.41 -14.80
CA ARG A 422 14.04 -10.93 -13.58
C ARG A 422 15.55 -10.76 -13.73
N ILE A 423 16.19 -10.09 -12.77
CA ILE A 423 17.61 -9.72 -12.89
C ILE A 423 18.42 -10.28 -11.72
N GLY A 424 18.04 -10.00 -10.49
CA GLY A 424 18.83 -10.31 -9.31
C GLY A 424 18.14 -11.15 -8.23
N ILE A 425 16.89 -11.53 -8.42
CA ILE A 425 16.12 -12.32 -7.44
C ILE A 425 15.51 -13.56 -8.04
#